data_00117935a6bd71916f0635f7550bbc1c
#
_entry.id   00117935a6bd71916f0635f7550bbc1c
#
_cell.length_a   1.000
_cell.length_b   1.000
_cell.length_c   1.000
_cell.angle_alpha   90.00
_cell.angle_beta   90.00
_cell.angle_gamma   90.00
#
_symmetry.space_group_name_H-M   'P 1'
#
loop_
_entity.id
_entity.type
_entity.pdbx_description
1 polymer ?
#
loop_
_entity_poly.entity_id
_entity_poly.type
_entity_poly.pdbx_seq_one_letter_code
_entity_poly.pdbx_strand_id
1 'polypeptide(L)'
;MKKRTERQLEIIEAAGKLLTEDGVHGLTTKKLASRVGFSESAIYRHFKSKEDIIVSLLLYLSESMNERFSNLDLSEDDPVSSFEQLFINQTEFFSKNPHFVVAVFSDGLLED
;
A
#
# COMPACT_ATOMS: atom_id res chain seq x y z
N MET A 1 12.62 12.04 -6.35
CA MET A 1 11.44 11.45 -5.71
C MET A 1 11.26 12.02 -4.30
N LYS A 2 10.05 12.40 -3.99
CA LYS A 2 9.76 13.03 -2.70
C LYS A 2 9.74 11.99 -1.58
N LYS A 3 10.59 12.20 -0.58
CA LYS A 3 10.69 11.28 0.53
C LYS A 3 9.53 11.49 1.52
N ARG A 4 8.91 10.39 1.94
CA ARG A 4 7.81 10.44 2.91
C ARG A 4 8.36 10.68 4.31
N THR A 5 7.58 11.40 5.12
CA THR A 5 7.93 11.60 6.52
C THR A 5 7.52 10.37 7.33
N GLU A 6 8.05 10.23 8.55
CA GLU A 6 7.65 9.16 9.45
C GLU A 6 6.15 9.19 9.74
N ARG A 7 5.59 10.39 9.93
CA ARG A 7 4.15 10.54 10.20
C ARG A 7 3.31 10.12 9.03
N GLN A 8 3.75 10.47 7.81
CA GLN A 8 3.06 10.02 6.60
C GLN A 8 3.06 8.51 6.48
N LEU A 9 4.19 7.86 6.77
CA LEU A 9 4.29 6.41 6.73
C LEU A 9 3.40 5.75 7.78
N GLU A 10 3.34 6.29 8.99
CA GLU A 10 2.43 5.77 10.03
C GLU A 10 0.98 5.78 9.55
N ILE A 11 0.57 6.87 8.93
CA ILE A 11 -0.79 7.02 8.43
C ILE A 11 -1.06 6.05 7.27
N ILE A 12 -0.11 5.94 6.34
CA ILE A 12 -0.22 5.04 5.20
C ILE A 12 -0.33 3.58 5.65
N GLU A 13 0.51 3.16 6.59
CA GLU A 13 0.49 1.79 7.10
C GLU A 13 -0.81 1.49 7.86
N ALA A 14 -1.29 2.45 8.64
CA ALA A 14 -2.56 2.29 9.34
C ALA A 14 -3.73 2.18 8.34
N ALA A 15 -3.68 2.95 7.26
CA ALA A 15 -4.69 2.88 6.20
C ALA A 15 -4.69 1.49 5.55
N GLY A 16 -3.51 0.94 5.30
CA GLY A 16 -3.38 -0.41 4.74
C GLY A 16 -4.01 -1.46 5.66
N LYS A 17 -3.76 -1.36 6.95
CA LYS A 17 -4.34 -2.30 7.93
C LYS A 17 -5.84 -2.18 8.01
N LEU A 18 -6.37 -0.95 7.99
CA LEU A 18 -7.82 -0.74 7.99
C LEU A 18 -8.48 -1.33 6.75
N LEU A 19 -7.85 -1.16 5.59
CA LEU A 19 -8.36 -1.76 4.36
C LEU A 19 -8.46 -3.28 4.47
N THR A 20 -7.44 -3.91 5.05
CA THR A 20 -7.41 -5.36 5.21
C THR A 20 -8.48 -5.83 6.21
N GLU A 21 -8.64 -5.13 7.31
CA GLU A 21 -9.54 -5.53 8.39
C GLU A 21 -11.00 -5.22 8.09
N ASP A 22 -11.27 -4.02 7.60
CA ASP A 22 -12.64 -3.49 7.47
C ASP A 22 -13.08 -3.24 6.03
N GLY A 23 -12.21 -3.45 5.06
CA GLY A 23 -12.51 -3.20 3.65
C GLY A 23 -12.52 -1.73 3.30
N VAL A 24 -12.94 -1.44 2.06
CA VAL A 24 -12.92 -0.07 1.52
C VAL A 24 -13.80 0.87 2.35
N HIS A 25 -15.00 0.40 2.72
CA HIS A 25 -15.95 1.23 3.46
C HIS A 25 -15.56 1.44 4.92
N GLY A 26 -14.64 0.63 5.43
CA GLY A 26 -14.11 0.79 6.78
C GLY A 26 -12.98 1.78 6.88
N LEU A 27 -12.45 2.24 5.75
CA LEU A 27 -11.36 3.22 5.75
C LEU A 27 -11.94 4.63 5.83
N THR A 28 -12.03 5.15 7.05
CA THR A 28 -12.52 6.50 7.30
C THR A 28 -11.42 7.30 8.00
N THR A 29 -11.46 8.62 7.83
CA THR A 29 -10.49 9.50 8.47
C THR A 29 -10.59 9.40 10.00
N LYS A 30 -11.80 9.24 10.51
CA LYS A 30 -12.04 9.09 11.95
C LYS A 30 -11.38 7.84 12.51
N LYS A 31 -11.59 6.70 11.87
CA LYS A 31 -10.96 5.43 12.30
C LYS A 31 -9.45 5.49 12.16
N LEU A 32 -8.97 6.11 11.09
CA LEU A 32 -7.54 6.26 10.85
C LEU A 32 -6.90 7.11 11.94
N ALA A 33 -7.50 8.25 12.27
CA ALA A 33 -7.02 9.13 13.33
C ALA A 33 -6.96 8.40 14.66
N SER A 34 -8.02 7.65 14.97
CA SER A 34 -8.09 6.87 16.21
C SER A 34 -6.95 5.84 16.28
N ARG A 35 -6.68 5.18 15.17
CA ARG A 35 -5.66 4.12 15.13
C ARG A 35 -4.25 4.66 15.33
N VAL A 36 -3.94 5.81 14.74
CA VAL A 36 -2.59 6.40 14.85
C VAL A 36 -2.44 7.31 16.07
N GLY A 37 -3.53 7.58 16.77
CA GLY A 37 -3.50 8.44 17.95
C GLY A 37 -3.44 9.92 17.62
N PHE A 38 -3.93 10.31 16.45
CA PHE A 38 -3.97 11.69 15.99
C PHE A 38 -5.42 12.19 15.98
N SER A 39 -5.59 13.52 15.88
CA SER A 39 -6.88 14.09 15.53
C SER A 39 -7.08 14.01 14.03
N GLU A 40 -8.34 14.14 13.57
CA GLU A 40 -8.60 14.20 12.14
C GLU A 40 -7.92 15.41 11.51
N SER A 41 -7.87 16.53 12.24
CA SER A 41 -7.14 17.73 11.76
C SER A 41 -5.67 17.43 11.50
N ALA A 42 -5.06 16.64 12.38
CA ALA A 42 -3.64 16.27 12.22
C ALA A 42 -3.44 15.40 10.97
N ILE A 43 -4.38 14.49 10.69
CA ILE A 43 -4.32 13.69 9.46
C ILE A 43 -4.29 14.62 8.23
N TYR A 44 -5.18 15.63 8.21
CA TYR A 44 -5.30 16.54 7.08
C TYR A 44 -4.13 17.52 6.96
N ARG A 45 -3.26 17.60 7.94
CA ARG A 45 -2.00 18.33 7.79
C ARG A 45 -0.99 17.59 6.93
N HIS A 46 -1.10 16.27 6.88
CA HIS A 46 -0.17 15.42 6.15
C HIS A 46 -0.70 14.98 4.79
N PHE A 47 -2.02 14.94 4.63
CA PHE A 47 -2.68 14.53 3.38
C PHE A 47 -3.86 15.44 3.10
N LYS A 48 -4.07 15.76 1.85
CA LYS A 48 -5.13 16.69 1.45
C LYS A 48 -6.52 16.11 1.62
N SER A 49 -6.66 14.80 1.48
CA SER A 49 -7.96 14.12 1.46
C SER A 49 -7.76 12.64 1.72
N LYS A 50 -8.86 11.93 1.93
CA LYS A 50 -8.86 10.48 2.01
C LYS A 50 -8.31 9.86 0.72
N GLU A 51 -8.69 10.42 -0.42
CA GLU A 51 -8.22 9.97 -1.72
C GLU A 51 -6.70 10.08 -1.83
N ASP A 52 -6.15 11.20 -1.33
CA ASP A 52 -4.71 11.41 -1.32
C ASP A 52 -3.99 10.33 -0.48
N ILE A 53 -4.59 9.93 0.63
CA ILE A 53 -4.05 8.86 1.47
C ILE A 53 -4.03 7.53 0.70
N ILE A 54 -5.11 7.21 0.01
CA ILE A 54 -5.23 5.98 -0.77
C ILE A 54 -4.21 5.96 -1.90
N VAL A 55 -4.09 7.05 -2.65
CA VAL A 55 -3.12 7.15 -3.74
C VAL A 55 -1.70 7.01 -3.20
N SER A 56 -1.41 7.63 -2.06
CA SER A 56 -0.10 7.54 -1.43
C SER A 56 0.21 6.11 -0.98
N LEU A 57 -0.79 5.39 -0.48
CA LEU A 57 -0.65 3.98 -0.11
C LEU A 57 -0.31 3.13 -1.34
N LEU A 58 -1.04 3.33 -2.44
CA LEU A 58 -0.80 2.59 -3.67
C LEU A 58 0.59 2.86 -4.23
N LEU A 59 1.03 4.12 -4.20
CA LEU A 59 2.36 4.48 -4.64
C LEU A 59 3.44 3.85 -3.78
N TYR A 60 3.25 3.85 -2.47
CA TYR A 60 4.19 3.23 -1.52
C TYR A 60 4.34 1.73 -1.81
N LEU A 61 3.22 1.05 -2.01
CA LEU A 61 3.23 -0.39 -2.31
C LEU A 61 3.86 -0.68 -3.68
N SER A 62 3.59 0.17 -4.67
CA SER A 62 4.18 0.03 -6.00
C SER A 62 5.69 0.19 -5.97
N GLU A 63 6.17 1.16 -5.20
CA GLU A 63 7.61 1.38 -5.03
C GLU A 63 8.27 0.19 -4.35
N SER A 64 7.62 -0.37 -3.33
CA SER A 64 8.13 -1.56 -2.64
C SER A 64 8.21 -2.76 -3.57
N MET A 65 7.21 -2.92 -4.43
CA MET A 65 7.20 -4.00 -5.42
C MET A 65 8.30 -3.82 -6.46
N ASN A 66 8.46 -2.60 -6.97
CA ASN A 66 9.52 -2.30 -7.93
C ASN A 66 10.90 -2.55 -7.35
N GLU A 67 11.11 -2.18 -6.10
CA GLU A 67 12.37 -2.41 -5.42
C GLU A 67 12.67 -3.91 -5.32
N ARG A 68 11.67 -4.71 -4.98
CA ARG A 68 11.83 -6.17 -4.92
C ARG A 68 12.15 -6.75 -6.28
N PHE A 69 11.47 -6.29 -7.33
CA PHE A 69 11.73 -6.77 -8.70
C PHE A 69 13.14 -6.42 -9.17
N SER A 70 13.63 -5.23 -8.84
CA SER A 70 14.96 -4.81 -9.27
C SER A 70 16.06 -5.60 -8.57
N ASN A 71 15.76 -6.24 -7.45
CA ASN A 71 16.71 -7.10 -6.73
C ASN A 71 16.71 -8.55 -7.21
N LEU A 72 15.85 -8.89 -8.18
CA LEU A 72 15.84 -10.24 -8.74
C LEU A 72 16.90 -10.37 -9.84
N ASP A 73 17.58 -11.49 -9.83
CA ASP A 73 18.56 -11.82 -10.86
C ASP A 73 17.88 -12.65 -11.94
N LEU A 74 17.34 -11.98 -12.94
CA LEU A 74 16.59 -12.62 -14.02
C LEU A 74 17.51 -12.85 -15.21
N SER A 75 17.64 -14.11 -15.62
CA SER A 75 18.48 -14.50 -16.73
C SER A 75 17.67 -14.70 -18.01
N GLU A 76 18.11 -14.08 -19.10
CA GLU A 76 17.50 -14.30 -20.42
C GLU A 76 17.77 -15.70 -20.94
N ASP A 77 18.82 -16.35 -20.43
CA ASP A 77 19.19 -17.69 -20.83
C ASP A 77 18.29 -18.76 -20.25
N ASP A 78 17.52 -18.42 -19.20
CA ASP A 78 16.62 -19.36 -18.56
C ASP A 78 15.29 -18.67 -18.23
N PRO A 79 14.44 -18.48 -19.25
CA PRO A 79 13.18 -17.76 -19.06
C PRO A 79 12.20 -18.46 -18.12
N VAL A 80 12.24 -19.79 -18.05
CA VAL A 80 11.34 -20.53 -17.14
C VAL A 80 11.69 -20.26 -15.69
N SER A 81 12.98 -20.32 -15.38
CA SER A 81 13.45 -20.03 -14.02
C SER A 81 13.17 -18.57 -13.64
N SER A 82 13.36 -17.65 -14.57
CA SER A 82 13.07 -16.22 -14.36
C SER A 82 11.59 -16.01 -14.05
N PHE A 83 10.69 -16.66 -14.79
CA PHE A 83 9.27 -16.58 -14.57
C PHE A 83 8.91 -17.14 -13.18
N GLU A 84 9.48 -18.27 -12.80
CA GLU A 84 9.24 -18.86 -11.49
C GLU A 84 9.66 -17.92 -10.36
N GLN A 85 10.80 -17.27 -10.49
CA GLN A 85 11.29 -16.30 -9.52
C GLN A 85 10.33 -15.12 -9.38
N LEU A 86 9.85 -14.59 -10.50
CA LEU A 86 8.89 -13.50 -10.50
C LEU A 86 7.59 -13.92 -9.80
N PHE A 87 7.09 -15.10 -10.13
CA PHE A 87 5.85 -15.61 -9.57
C PHE A 87 5.96 -15.81 -8.06
N ILE A 88 7.04 -16.44 -7.61
CA ILE A 88 7.28 -16.69 -6.18
C ILE A 88 7.41 -15.36 -5.43
N ASN A 89 8.18 -14.42 -5.99
CA ASN A 89 8.39 -13.12 -5.38
C ASN A 89 7.07 -12.36 -5.22
N GLN A 90 6.22 -12.40 -6.26
CA GLN A 90 4.92 -11.73 -6.24
C GLN A 90 3.99 -12.36 -5.21
N THR A 91 3.99 -13.69 -5.13
CA THR A 91 3.16 -14.42 -4.16
C THR A 91 3.59 -14.08 -2.74
N GLU A 92 4.89 -14.04 -2.47
CA GLU A 92 5.40 -13.65 -1.16
C GLU A 92 5.02 -12.21 -0.82
N PHE A 93 5.11 -11.31 -1.78
CA PHE A 93 4.74 -9.90 -1.58
C PHE A 93 3.27 -9.79 -1.16
N PHE A 94 2.38 -10.45 -1.88
CA PHE A 94 0.94 -10.43 -1.56
C PHE A 94 0.65 -11.06 -0.22
N SER A 95 1.37 -12.12 0.13
CA SER A 95 1.21 -12.78 1.42
C SER A 95 1.57 -11.86 2.58
N LYS A 96 2.61 -11.06 2.42
CA LYS A 96 3.06 -10.12 3.45
C LYS A 96 2.27 -8.80 3.44
N ASN A 97 1.63 -8.50 2.32
CA ASN A 97 0.90 -7.24 2.13
C ASN A 97 -0.51 -7.50 1.61
N PRO A 98 -1.37 -8.17 2.41
CA PRO A 98 -2.72 -8.50 1.95
C PRO A 98 -3.56 -7.28 1.63
N HIS A 99 -3.27 -6.14 2.24
CA HIS A 99 -3.96 -4.89 1.94
C HIS A 99 -3.72 -4.42 0.50
N PHE A 100 -2.60 -4.83 -0.11
CA PHE A 100 -2.34 -4.51 -1.52
C PHE A 100 -3.37 -5.20 -2.43
N VAL A 101 -3.68 -6.46 -2.13
CA VAL A 101 -4.70 -7.19 -2.89
C VAL A 101 -6.06 -6.52 -2.76
N VAL A 102 -6.43 -6.14 -1.53
CA VAL A 102 -7.68 -5.42 -1.29
C VAL A 102 -7.72 -4.11 -2.06
N ALA A 103 -6.64 -3.34 -2.01
CA ALA A 103 -6.56 -2.04 -2.67
C ALA A 103 -6.67 -2.16 -4.19
N VAL A 104 -5.99 -3.15 -4.78
CA VAL A 104 -5.95 -3.31 -6.23
C VAL A 104 -7.25 -3.87 -6.79
N PHE A 105 -7.87 -4.81 -6.07
CA PHE A 105 -9.03 -5.54 -6.60
C PHE A 105 -10.38 -5.10 -6.01
N SER A 106 -10.40 -4.09 -5.16
CA SER A 106 -11.67 -3.60 -4.59
C SER A 106 -12.33 -2.60 -5.52
N ASP A 107 -13.59 -2.84 -5.82
CA ASP A 107 -14.39 -1.86 -6.54
C ASP A 107 -14.69 -0.67 -5.63
N GLY A 108 -14.65 0.50 -6.17
CA GLY A 108 -15.04 1.70 -5.46
C GLY A 108 -14.01 2.26 -4.49
N LEU A 109 -12.76 1.80 -4.58
CA LEU A 109 -11.72 2.29 -3.68
C LEU A 109 -11.55 3.81 -3.75
N LEU A 110 -11.62 4.37 -4.95
CA LEU A 110 -11.48 5.81 -5.18
C LEU A 110 -12.81 6.51 -5.47
N GLU A 111 -13.92 5.83 -5.28
CA GLU A 111 -15.24 6.42 -5.43
C GLU A 111 -15.68 7.13 -4.15
N ASP A 112 -16.48 8.16 -4.31
CA ASP A 112 -17.05 8.92 -3.21
C ASP A 112 -18.17 8.18 -2.49
#